data_ee7766a78e3b9b108cc78ed60a9111e7
#
_entry.id   ee7766a78e3b9b108cc78ed60a9111e7
#
_cell.length_a   1.000
_cell.length_b   1.000
_cell.length_c   1.000
_cell.angle_alpha   90.00
_cell.angle_beta   90.00
_cell.angle_gamma   90.00
#
_symmetry.space_group_name_H-M   'P 1'
#
loop_
_entity.id
_entity.type
_entity.pdbx_description
1 polymer ?
#
loop_
_entity_poly.entity_id
_entity_poly.type
_entity_poly.pdbx_seq_one_letter_code
_entity_poly.pdbx_strand_id
1 'polypeptide(L)'
;MLKVLFFARTREELACSGLELAWPDTRLDLYTLQEQLCTEHGQSWRDILTQDNMIRAVNQKVVTDNCELNDGDEIAFFPPVTGG
;
A
#
# COMPACT_ATOMS: atom_id res chain seq x y z
N MET A 1 -8.22 12.78 -2.14
CA MET A 1 -8.27 11.47 -1.44
C MET A 1 -7.34 10.49 -2.10
N LEU A 2 -6.66 9.71 -1.32
CA LEU A 2 -5.87 8.59 -1.82
C LEU A 2 -6.69 7.32 -1.66
N LYS A 3 -6.59 6.43 -2.65
CA LYS A 3 -7.22 5.12 -2.59
C LYS A 3 -6.13 4.07 -2.40
N VAL A 4 -6.27 3.24 -1.37
CA VAL A 4 -5.33 2.16 -1.10
C VAL A 4 -6.06 0.84 -1.28
N LEU A 5 -5.49 -0.04 -2.08
CA LEU A 5 -6.10 -1.33 -2.41
C LEU A 5 -5.18 -2.48 -2.02
N PHE A 6 -5.79 -3.56 -1.58
CA PHE A 6 -5.09 -4.79 -1.23
C PHE A 6 -5.66 -5.93 -2.05
N PHE A 7 -4.80 -6.76 -2.62
CA PHE A 7 -5.23 -7.85 -3.49
C PHE A 7 -4.68 -9.19 -3.02
N ALA A 8 -5.32 -10.25 -3.46
CA ALA A 8 -4.89 -11.64 -3.23
C ALA A 8 -4.69 -11.94 -1.76
N ARG A 9 -3.60 -12.61 -1.41
CA ARG A 9 -3.35 -13.00 -0.03
C ARG A 9 -3.22 -11.80 0.90
N THR A 10 -2.67 -10.69 0.42
CA THR A 10 -2.56 -9.48 1.24
C THR A 10 -3.94 -9.02 1.73
N ARG A 11 -4.92 -9.01 0.82
CA ARG A 11 -6.29 -8.66 1.18
C ARG A 11 -6.85 -9.59 2.25
N GLU A 12 -6.58 -10.88 2.12
CA GLU A 12 -7.07 -11.87 3.08
C GLU A 12 -6.39 -11.74 4.43
N GLU A 13 -5.07 -11.57 4.44
CA GLU A 13 -4.31 -11.47 5.68
C GLU A 13 -4.63 -10.19 6.46
N LEU A 14 -4.88 -9.09 5.76
CA LEU A 14 -5.25 -7.83 6.41
C LEU A 14 -6.75 -7.77 6.71
N ALA A 15 -7.54 -8.69 6.15
CA ALA A 15 -9.00 -8.67 6.24
C ALA A 15 -9.56 -7.33 5.76
N CYS A 16 -8.96 -6.78 4.70
CA CYS A 16 -9.29 -5.47 4.20
C CYS A 16 -9.02 -5.44 2.69
N SER A 17 -10.03 -5.09 1.92
CA SER A 17 -9.88 -5.01 0.46
C SER A 17 -9.33 -3.66 0.02
N GLY A 18 -9.46 -2.65 0.86
CA GLY A 18 -8.96 -1.32 0.54
C GLY A 18 -9.54 -0.29 1.49
N LEU A 19 -8.96 0.91 1.40
CA LEU A 19 -9.43 2.02 2.21
C LEU A 19 -9.11 3.33 1.49
N GLU A 20 -9.70 4.41 1.97
CA GLU A 20 -9.45 5.74 1.45
C GLU A 20 -8.81 6.58 2.53
N LEU A 21 -7.83 7.39 2.13
CA LEU A 21 -7.13 8.29 3.03
C LEU A 21 -7.28 9.72 2.55
N ALA A 22 -7.52 10.64 3.47
CA ALA A 22 -7.55 12.05 3.15
C ALA A 22 -6.16 12.51 2.71
N TRP A 23 -6.13 13.39 1.71
CA TRP A 23 -4.87 14.00 1.30
C TRP A 23 -4.39 14.94 2.41
N PRO A 24 -3.13 14.81 2.88
CA PRO A 24 -2.67 15.54 4.06
C PRO A 24 -2.30 17.00 3.83
N ASP A 25 -2.51 17.55 2.65
CA ASP A 25 -2.16 18.93 2.33
C ASP A 25 -0.67 19.24 2.45
N THR A 26 0.16 18.22 2.30
CA THR A 26 1.60 18.32 2.36
C THR A 26 2.19 17.25 1.45
N ARG A 27 3.50 17.28 1.26
CA ARG A 27 4.14 16.26 0.46
C ARG A 27 4.02 14.91 1.14
N LEU A 28 3.71 13.90 0.35
CA LEU A 28 3.57 12.54 0.83
C LEU A 28 4.23 11.60 -0.18
N ASP A 29 5.00 10.65 0.31
CA ASP A 29 5.58 9.62 -0.55
C ASP A 29 5.06 8.24 -0.15
N LEU A 30 5.38 7.25 -0.99
CA LEU A 30 4.88 5.90 -0.82
C LEU A 30 5.34 5.27 0.50
N TYR A 31 6.59 5.46 0.87
CA TYR A 31 7.12 4.87 2.10
C TYR A 31 6.49 5.49 3.34
N THR A 32 6.28 6.79 3.32
CA THR A 32 5.59 7.48 4.42
C THR A 32 4.15 6.99 4.56
N LEU A 33 3.46 6.81 3.43
CA LEU A 33 2.11 6.27 3.44
C LEU A 33 2.08 4.86 4.05
N GLN A 34 3.00 4.01 3.63
CA GLN A 34 3.10 2.66 4.17
C GLN A 34 3.35 2.68 5.68
N GLU A 35 4.26 3.53 6.14
CA GLU A 35 4.56 3.67 7.56
C GLU A 35 3.34 4.15 8.35
N GLN A 36 2.58 5.08 7.78
CA GLN A 36 1.32 5.53 8.39
C GLN A 36 0.34 4.38 8.59
N LEU A 37 0.17 3.55 7.57
CA LEU A 37 -0.71 2.39 7.65
C LEU A 37 -0.27 1.42 8.74
N CYS A 38 1.03 1.17 8.81
CA CYS A 38 1.59 0.28 9.83
C CYS A 38 1.38 0.84 11.24
N THR A 39 1.58 2.14 11.41
CA THR A 39 1.41 2.78 12.71
C THR A 39 -0.04 2.76 13.16
N GLU A 40 -0.96 3.03 12.25
CA GLU A 40 -2.39 3.10 12.57
C GLU A 40 -3.01 1.72 12.84
N HIS A 41 -2.56 0.70 12.12
CA HIS A 41 -3.18 -0.62 12.17
C HIS A 41 -2.40 -1.64 12.99
N GLY A 42 -1.18 -1.34 13.38
CA GLY A 42 -0.41 -2.14 14.31
C GLY A 42 0.55 -3.13 13.69
N GLN A 43 1.11 -3.97 14.53
CA GLN A 43 2.21 -4.83 14.15
C GLN A 43 1.84 -5.87 13.09
N SER A 44 0.61 -6.39 13.11
CA SER A 44 0.20 -7.38 12.12
C SER A 44 0.23 -6.81 10.70
N TRP A 45 -0.20 -5.57 10.53
CA TRP A 45 -0.13 -4.89 9.23
C TRP A 45 1.32 -4.62 8.85
N ARG A 46 2.13 -4.21 9.82
CA ARG A 46 3.56 -3.97 9.57
C ARG A 46 4.25 -5.24 9.06
N ASP A 47 4.00 -6.36 9.71
CA ASP A 47 4.60 -7.63 9.32
C ASP A 47 4.23 -8.03 7.90
N ILE A 48 2.99 -7.74 7.50
CA ILE A 48 2.51 -8.08 6.17
C ILE A 48 3.01 -7.12 5.11
N LEU A 49 2.89 -5.82 5.36
CA LEU A 49 3.24 -4.81 4.35
C LEU A 49 4.73 -4.64 4.13
N THR A 50 5.55 -5.05 5.09
CA THR A 50 7.00 -4.93 4.99
C THR A 50 7.69 -6.23 4.55
N GLN A 51 6.94 -7.23 4.09
CA GLN A 51 7.55 -8.45 3.55
C GLN A 51 8.42 -8.11 2.34
N ASP A 52 9.54 -8.81 2.22
CA ASP A 52 10.52 -8.54 1.15
C ASP A 52 9.93 -8.67 -0.24
N ASN A 53 8.96 -9.56 -0.40
CA ASN A 53 8.34 -9.81 -1.71
C ASN A 53 7.06 -9.02 -1.96
N MET A 54 6.74 -8.06 -1.09
CA MET A 54 5.54 -7.24 -1.29
C MET A 54 5.73 -6.35 -2.53
N ILE A 55 4.74 -6.38 -3.42
CA ILE A 55 4.75 -5.55 -4.63
C ILE A 55 3.84 -4.35 -4.39
N ARG A 56 4.28 -3.20 -4.83
CA ARG A 56 3.55 -1.96 -4.72
C ARG A 56 3.34 -1.36 -6.10
N ALA A 57 2.15 -0.85 -6.34
CA ALA A 57 1.83 -0.18 -7.60
C ALA A 57 1.18 1.16 -7.30
N VAL A 58 1.48 2.16 -8.12
CA VAL A 58 0.85 3.48 -8.05
C VAL A 58 0.19 3.72 -9.40
N ASN A 59 -1.12 3.94 -9.35
CA ASN A 59 -1.93 4.13 -10.55
C ASN A 59 -1.72 2.99 -11.56
N GLN A 60 -1.71 1.76 -11.04
CA GLN A 60 -1.60 0.51 -11.80
C GLN A 60 -0.22 0.28 -12.43
N LYS A 61 0.79 1.04 -11.99
CA LYS A 61 2.17 0.84 -12.44
C LYS A 61 3.02 0.37 -11.27
N VAL A 62 3.66 -0.76 -11.42
CA VAL A 62 4.55 -1.30 -10.39
C VAL A 62 5.73 -0.34 -10.18
N VAL A 63 6.01 -0.05 -8.91
CA VAL A 63 7.14 0.79 -8.54
C VAL A 63 8.07 -0.04 -7.66
N THR A 64 9.37 0.13 -7.85
CA THR A 64 10.38 -0.65 -7.13
C THR A 64 11.08 0.18 -6.05
N ASP A 65 10.85 1.48 -6.06
CA ASP A 65 11.45 2.42 -5.12
C ASP A 65 10.41 3.34 -4.54
N ASN A 66 10.82 4.16 -3.58
CA ASN A 66 9.97 5.21 -3.07
C ASN A 66 9.64 6.21 -4.18
N CYS A 67 8.47 6.79 -4.12
CA CYS A 67 8.06 7.81 -5.09
C CYS A 67 7.09 8.78 -4.43
N GLU A 68 7.03 9.99 -4.95
CA GLU A 68 6.06 10.98 -4.48
C GLU A 68 4.66 10.61 -4.93
N LEU A 69 3.70 10.87 -4.07
CA LEU A 69 2.29 10.65 -4.34
C LEU A 69 1.59 11.99 -4.56
N ASN A 70 0.48 11.93 -5.26
CA ASN A 70 -0.37 13.10 -5.54
C ASN A 70 -1.79 12.80 -5.08
N ASP A 71 -2.53 13.85 -4.78
CA ASP A 71 -3.94 13.70 -4.45
C ASP A 71 -4.66 13.00 -5.60
N GLY A 72 -5.45 12.00 -5.26
CA GLY A 72 -6.17 11.22 -6.25
C GLY A 72 -5.48 9.93 -6.68
N ASP A 73 -4.24 9.70 -6.23
CA ASP A 73 -3.52 8.50 -6.61
C ASP A 73 -4.15 7.24 -6.01
N GLU A 74 -3.95 6.12 -6.72
CA GLU A 74 -4.36 4.81 -6.28
C GLU A 74 -3.11 3.98 -6.00
N ILE A 75 -2.99 3.47 -4.77
CA ILE A 75 -1.85 2.68 -4.35
C ILE A 75 -2.33 1.25 -4.09
N ALA A 76 -1.62 0.27 -4.63
CA ALA A 76 -1.96 -1.13 -4.44
C ALA A 76 -0.81 -1.90 -3.81
N PHE A 77 -1.15 -2.82 -2.92
CA PHE A 77 -0.21 -3.75 -2.30
C PHE A 77 -0.66 -5.17 -2.61
N PHE A 78 0.26 -6.01 -3.08
CA PHE A 78 -0.08 -7.40 -3.38
C PHE A 78 1.19 -8.26 -3.40
N PRO A 79 1.05 -9.57 -3.11
CA PRO A 79 2.19 -10.47 -3.20
C PRO A 79 2.48 -10.78 -4.66
N PRO A 80 3.69 -11.26 -4.97
CA PRO A 80 3.99 -11.66 -6.34
C PRO A 80 3.07 -12.79 -6.79
N VAL A 81 2.68 -12.74 -8.06
CA VAL A 81 1.88 -13.80 -8.65
C VAL A 81 2.82 -14.96 -8.92
N THR A 82 2.63 -16.05 -8.20
CA THR A 82 3.36 -17.27 -8.52
C THR A 82 2.69 -17.87 -9.76
N GLY A 83 3.41 -17.85 -10.84
CA GLY A 83 2.92 -18.36 -12.10
C GLY A 83 2.44 -19.79 -11.98
N GLY A 84 1.28 -19.94 -12.11
CA GLY A 84 0.78 -21.22 -12.07
C GLY A 84 0.00 -21.98 -11.73
#